data_930caf5a9f352b042918c2e0df62bbdc
#
_entry.id   930caf5a9f352b042918c2e0df62bbdc
#
_cell.length_a   1.000
_cell.length_b   1.000
_cell.length_c   1.000
_cell.angle_alpha   90.00
_cell.angle_beta   90.00
_cell.angle_gamma   90.00
#
_symmetry.space_group_name_H-M   'P 1'
#
loop_
_entity.id
_entity.type
_entity.pdbx_description
1 polymer ?
#
loop_
_entity_poly.entity_id
_entity_poly.type
_entity_poly.pdbx_seq_one_letter_code
_entity_poly.pdbx_strand_id
1 'polypeptide(L)'
;MDETALAALEREIAACRICRDAPRGTPLPHEPRPVLRPSTTARLLIAGQAPGTRVHASGLPFTDPSGDRLRAWMGVSREIFYDRSRIAIVPMGFCFPGHDAHGGDLPPRRECAPAWRDRVMAAMPAIDLVLAVGRPAQLWHLGSDARPNLGETVAAWRDILARPVVPAVLPLPHPSWRNTGWLKRHPWFEADVV
;
A
#
# COMPACT_ATOMS: atom_id res chain seq x y z
N MET A 1 1.98 -12.90 -16.96
CA MET A 1 3.36 -13.17 -16.51
C MET A 1 3.30 -14.42 -15.64
N ASP A 2 4.27 -15.31 -15.76
CA ASP A 2 4.31 -16.53 -14.95
C ASP A 2 4.99 -16.30 -13.58
N GLU A 3 4.90 -17.30 -12.72
CA GLU A 3 5.48 -17.23 -11.37
C GLU A 3 7.01 -17.08 -11.38
N THR A 4 7.68 -17.59 -12.41
CA THR A 4 9.13 -17.51 -12.58
C THR A 4 9.57 -16.06 -12.83
N ALA A 5 8.83 -15.34 -13.69
CA ALA A 5 9.09 -13.95 -13.99
C ALA A 5 8.79 -13.03 -12.78
N LEU A 6 7.74 -13.32 -12.01
CA LEU A 6 7.48 -12.62 -10.77
C LEU A 6 8.60 -12.83 -9.75
N ALA A 7 9.06 -14.07 -9.56
CA ALA A 7 10.17 -14.38 -8.67
C ALA A 7 11.49 -13.69 -9.09
N ALA A 8 11.73 -13.54 -10.39
CA ALA A 8 12.87 -12.75 -10.88
C ALA A 8 12.74 -11.27 -10.50
N LEU A 9 11.56 -10.68 -10.69
CA LEU A 9 11.28 -9.30 -10.31
C LEU A 9 11.41 -9.08 -8.79
N GLU A 10 10.92 -10.01 -7.97
CA GLU A 10 11.09 -9.95 -6.50
C GLU A 10 12.59 -9.96 -6.11
N ARG A 11 13.43 -10.74 -6.78
CA ARG A 11 14.91 -10.73 -6.55
C ARG A 11 15.55 -9.39 -6.94
N GLU A 12 15.17 -8.81 -8.08
CA GLU A 12 15.66 -7.48 -8.48
C GLU A 12 15.26 -6.41 -7.46
N ILE A 13 14.01 -6.44 -7.00
CA ILE A 13 13.51 -5.51 -5.97
C ILE A 13 14.25 -5.72 -4.64
N ALA A 14 14.48 -6.98 -4.23
CA ALA A 14 15.21 -7.29 -3.01
C ALA A 14 16.63 -6.72 -3.01
N ALA A 15 17.27 -6.66 -4.17
CA ALA A 15 18.60 -6.06 -4.37
C ALA A 15 18.58 -4.53 -4.58
N CYS A 16 17.41 -3.89 -4.56
CA CYS A 16 17.27 -2.47 -4.87
C CYS A 16 17.94 -1.58 -3.82
N ARG A 17 18.78 -0.65 -4.28
CA ARG A 17 19.50 0.32 -3.45
C ARG A 17 19.28 1.78 -3.89
N ILE A 18 18.35 2.04 -4.81
CA ILE A 18 18.17 3.37 -5.44
C ILE A 18 18.06 4.49 -4.39
N CYS A 19 17.24 4.29 -3.33
CA CYS A 19 17.02 5.30 -2.31
C CYS A 19 18.23 5.54 -1.39
N ARG A 20 19.28 4.74 -1.48
CA ARG A 20 20.52 4.89 -0.72
C ARG A 20 21.66 5.38 -1.61
N ASP A 21 21.84 4.77 -2.79
CA ASP A 21 23.01 5.00 -3.64
C ASP A 21 22.78 6.11 -4.67
N ALA A 22 21.50 6.37 -5.06
CA ALA A 22 21.10 7.43 -5.99
C ALA A 22 19.80 8.13 -5.56
N PRO A 23 19.70 8.68 -4.34
CA PRO A 23 18.47 9.25 -3.80
C PRO A 23 18.11 10.58 -4.46
N ARG A 24 16.80 10.87 -4.54
CA ARG A 24 16.28 12.21 -4.88
C ARG A 24 16.16 13.10 -3.64
N GLY A 25 17.16 13.10 -2.79
CA GLY A 25 17.17 13.85 -1.52
C GLY A 25 18.10 13.17 -0.52
N THR A 26 17.77 13.22 0.77
CA THR A 26 18.56 12.55 1.81
C THR A 26 18.56 11.03 1.60
N PRO A 27 19.70 10.35 1.59
CA PRO A 27 19.76 8.89 1.52
C PRO A 27 18.97 8.21 2.65
N LEU A 28 18.55 6.96 2.42
CA LEU A 28 17.99 6.15 3.51
C LEU A 28 19.02 6.05 4.64
N PRO A 29 18.58 6.24 5.91
CA PRO A 29 19.49 6.21 7.06
C PRO A 29 19.97 4.80 7.44
N HIS A 30 19.49 3.78 6.78
CA HIS A 30 19.76 2.37 7.03
C HIS A 30 19.85 1.59 5.71
N GLU A 31 20.25 0.31 5.78
CA GLU A 31 20.26 -0.57 4.60
C GLU A 31 18.84 -0.76 4.05
N PRO A 32 18.66 -0.68 2.73
CA PRO A 32 17.38 -0.96 2.10
C PRO A 32 16.90 -2.37 2.44
N ARG A 33 15.62 -2.48 2.79
CA ARG A 33 14.93 -3.75 3.01
C ARG A 33 13.54 -3.66 2.41
N PRO A 34 13.38 -3.99 1.13
CA PRO A 34 12.08 -4.00 0.48
C PRO A 34 11.14 -5.02 1.11
N VAL A 35 9.92 -4.60 1.43
CA VAL A 35 8.87 -5.44 2.00
C VAL A 35 7.62 -5.31 1.14
N LEU A 36 7.31 -6.36 0.40
CA LEU A 36 6.12 -6.49 -0.43
C LEU A 36 5.75 -7.97 -0.57
N ARG A 37 4.52 -8.24 -0.98
CA ARG A 37 4.00 -9.59 -1.23
C ARG A 37 3.14 -9.57 -2.49
N PRO A 38 3.74 -9.50 -3.68
CA PRO A 38 3.03 -9.57 -4.94
C PRO A 38 2.54 -11.00 -5.20
N SER A 39 1.61 -11.18 -6.15
CA SER A 39 1.07 -12.48 -6.51
C SER A 39 0.52 -12.46 -7.92
N THR A 40 0.74 -13.53 -8.68
CA THR A 40 0.19 -13.71 -10.03
C THR A 40 -1.29 -14.10 -10.02
N THR A 41 -1.80 -14.63 -8.90
CA THR A 41 -3.16 -15.21 -8.78
C THR A 41 -4.10 -14.42 -7.88
N ALA A 42 -3.56 -13.57 -6.99
CA ALA A 42 -4.37 -12.73 -6.11
C ALA A 42 -5.30 -11.82 -6.92
N ARG A 43 -6.54 -11.71 -6.47
CA ARG A 43 -7.55 -10.82 -7.07
C ARG A 43 -7.68 -9.49 -6.31
N LEU A 44 -7.21 -9.44 -5.07
CA LEU A 44 -7.23 -8.25 -4.23
C LEU A 44 -5.80 -7.74 -4.01
N LEU A 45 -5.58 -6.45 -4.24
CA LEU A 45 -4.34 -5.76 -3.92
C LEU A 45 -4.55 -4.78 -2.75
N ILE A 46 -3.74 -4.88 -1.72
CA ILE A 46 -3.61 -3.84 -0.70
C ILE A 46 -2.42 -2.94 -1.07
N ALA A 47 -2.70 -1.73 -1.49
CA ALA A 47 -1.71 -0.70 -1.81
C ALA A 47 -1.57 0.24 -0.61
N GLY A 48 -0.62 -0.04 0.29
CA GLY A 48 -0.29 0.80 1.44
C GLY A 48 0.68 1.95 1.09
N GLN A 49 1.14 2.67 2.09
CA GLN A 49 2.10 3.77 1.90
C GLN A 49 3.54 3.26 1.83
N ALA A 50 4.12 2.88 2.93
CA ALA A 50 5.46 2.31 3.05
C ALA A 50 5.55 1.48 4.34
N PRO A 51 6.54 0.57 4.47
CA PRO A 51 6.83 -0.12 5.71
C PRO A 51 7.12 0.86 6.85
N GLY A 52 6.52 0.65 8.02
CA GLY A 52 6.94 1.29 9.27
C GLY A 52 8.05 0.49 9.96
N THR A 53 8.53 0.97 11.11
CA THR A 53 9.64 0.35 11.85
C THR A 53 9.43 -1.13 12.16
N ARG A 54 8.22 -1.52 12.60
CA ARG A 54 7.90 -2.93 12.91
C ARG A 54 7.89 -3.81 11.68
N VAL A 55 7.36 -3.29 10.57
CA VAL A 55 7.37 -4.00 9.29
C VAL A 55 8.78 -4.14 8.73
N HIS A 56 9.61 -3.09 8.86
CA HIS A 56 11.02 -3.13 8.50
C HIS A 56 11.77 -4.20 9.31
N ALA A 57 11.52 -4.30 10.61
CA ALA A 57 12.15 -5.31 11.47
C ALA A 57 11.68 -6.74 11.15
N SER A 58 10.37 -6.95 10.97
CA SER A 58 9.79 -8.28 10.74
C SER A 58 9.92 -8.80 9.31
N GLY A 59 9.97 -7.89 8.31
CA GLY A 59 9.88 -8.23 6.90
C GLY A 59 8.47 -8.68 6.44
N LEU A 60 7.46 -8.49 7.29
CA LEU A 60 6.08 -8.85 6.97
C LEU A 60 5.18 -7.60 7.04
N PRO A 61 4.48 -7.24 5.95
CA PRO A 61 3.65 -6.04 5.94
C PRO A 61 2.48 -6.14 6.92
N PHE A 62 2.07 -5.00 7.49
CA PHE A 62 0.92 -4.92 8.40
C PHE A 62 1.02 -5.82 9.64
N THR A 63 2.21 -5.97 10.23
CA THR A 63 2.43 -6.67 11.50
C THR A 63 2.27 -5.77 12.74
N ASP A 64 1.81 -4.55 12.54
CA ASP A 64 1.57 -3.53 13.54
C ASP A 64 0.05 -3.36 13.81
N PRO A 65 -0.37 -2.52 14.77
CA PRO A 65 -1.79 -2.28 15.08
C PRO A 65 -2.62 -1.76 13.90
N SER A 66 -1.98 -1.12 12.90
CA SER A 66 -2.71 -0.73 11.68
C SER A 66 -3.12 -1.96 10.86
N GLY A 67 -2.33 -3.02 10.87
CA GLY A 67 -2.68 -4.29 10.26
C GLY A 67 -3.85 -4.99 10.96
N ASP A 68 -3.91 -4.93 12.29
CA ASP A 68 -5.06 -5.48 13.05
C ASP A 68 -6.35 -4.76 12.66
N ARG A 69 -6.32 -3.43 12.61
CA ARG A 69 -7.48 -2.63 12.19
C ARG A 69 -7.86 -2.89 10.74
N LEU A 70 -6.90 -2.99 9.82
CA LEU A 70 -7.20 -3.27 8.42
C LEU A 70 -7.87 -4.64 8.24
N ARG A 71 -7.39 -5.68 8.93
CA ARG A 71 -8.04 -7.00 8.93
C ARG A 71 -9.46 -6.95 9.48
N ALA A 72 -9.67 -6.19 10.55
CA ALA A 72 -11.00 -5.97 11.11
C ALA A 72 -11.93 -5.29 10.09
N TRP A 73 -11.46 -4.24 9.41
CA TRP A 73 -12.22 -3.58 8.35
C TRP A 73 -12.55 -4.50 7.18
N MET A 74 -11.63 -5.40 6.83
CA MET A 74 -11.84 -6.36 5.74
C MET A 74 -12.67 -7.59 6.17
N GLY A 75 -12.94 -7.78 7.46
CA GLY A 75 -13.63 -8.97 7.97
C GLY A 75 -12.88 -10.28 7.74
N VAL A 76 -11.54 -10.25 7.66
CA VAL A 76 -10.73 -11.43 7.34
C VAL A 76 -9.80 -11.82 8.47
N SER A 77 -9.56 -13.13 8.58
CA SER A 77 -8.57 -13.66 9.52
C SER A 77 -7.13 -13.33 9.09
N ARG A 78 -6.19 -13.51 10.01
CA ARG A 78 -4.76 -13.32 9.71
C ARG A 78 -4.27 -14.27 8.61
N GLU A 79 -4.73 -15.50 8.59
CA GLU A 79 -4.38 -16.53 7.61
C GLU A 79 -4.83 -16.10 6.21
N ILE A 80 -6.09 -15.66 6.06
CA ILE A 80 -6.63 -15.15 4.79
C ILE A 80 -5.89 -13.89 4.34
N PHE A 81 -5.62 -12.97 5.28
CA PHE A 81 -4.92 -11.72 4.96
C PHE A 81 -3.52 -11.95 4.37
N TYR A 82 -2.82 -12.99 4.82
CA TYR A 82 -1.48 -13.34 4.33
C TYR A 82 -1.46 -14.47 3.30
N ASP A 83 -2.61 -14.96 2.87
CA ASP A 83 -2.70 -15.90 1.75
C ASP A 83 -2.39 -15.18 0.43
N ARG A 84 -1.18 -15.39 -0.08
CA ARG A 84 -0.72 -14.76 -1.33
C ARG A 84 -1.56 -15.16 -2.55
N SER A 85 -2.24 -16.28 -2.52
CA SER A 85 -3.13 -16.67 -3.63
C SER A 85 -4.38 -15.80 -3.72
N ARG A 86 -4.74 -15.11 -2.64
CA ARG A 86 -5.94 -14.28 -2.51
C ARG A 86 -5.64 -12.79 -2.46
N ILE A 87 -4.62 -12.41 -1.69
CA ILE A 87 -4.31 -11.02 -1.35
C ILE A 87 -2.84 -10.72 -1.63
N ALA A 88 -2.60 -9.81 -2.56
CA ALA A 88 -1.30 -9.19 -2.76
C ALA A 88 -1.18 -7.95 -1.86
N ILE A 89 0.01 -7.71 -1.29
CA ILE A 89 0.28 -6.53 -0.47
C ILE A 89 1.51 -5.83 -1.04
N VAL A 90 1.28 -4.71 -1.72
CA VAL A 90 2.35 -3.96 -2.40
C VAL A 90 2.22 -2.48 -2.06
N PRO A 91 3.01 -1.94 -1.12
CA PRO A 91 2.98 -0.53 -0.75
C PRO A 91 3.52 0.37 -1.87
N MET A 92 3.34 1.68 -1.75
CA MET A 92 3.87 2.68 -2.70
C MET A 92 5.39 2.83 -2.59
N GLY A 93 5.93 2.72 -1.38
CA GLY A 93 7.37 2.60 -1.11
C GLY A 93 7.67 1.25 -0.48
N PHE A 94 8.69 0.55 -0.94
CA PHE A 94 8.96 -0.82 -0.49
C PHE A 94 9.85 -0.88 0.75
N CYS A 95 10.59 0.18 1.05
CA CYS A 95 11.44 0.27 2.24
C CYS A 95 10.87 1.26 3.26
N PHE A 96 11.20 1.04 4.53
CA PHE A 96 10.94 2.01 5.58
C PHE A 96 11.68 3.33 5.25
N PRO A 97 10.97 4.47 5.16
CA PRO A 97 11.59 5.72 4.72
C PRO A 97 12.38 6.46 5.80
N GLY A 98 12.29 6.02 7.07
CA GLY A 98 12.82 6.71 8.23
C GLY A 98 11.74 7.52 8.96
N HIS A 99 12.15 8.23 10.01
CA HIS A 99 11.30 9.10 10.81
C HIS A 99 11.57 10.58 10.55
N ASP A 100 10.55 11.39 10.73
CA ASP A 100 10.67 12.84 10.84
C ASP A 100 11.19 13.26 12.25
N ALA A 101 11.40 14.57 12.45
CA ALA A 101 11.90 15.11 13.72
C ALA A 101 10.93 14.88 14.90
N HIS A 102 9.68 14.52 14.66
CA HIS A 102 8.65 14.25 15.66
C HIS A 102 8.38 12.77 15.85
N GLY A 103 9.22 11.89 15.28
CA GLY A 103 9.07 10.43 15.34
C GLY A 103 7.97 9.88 14.47
N GLY A 104 7.46 10.65 13.51
CA GLY A 104 6.52 10.18 12.50
C GLY A 104 7.23 9.49 11.35
N ASP A 105 6.59 8.45 10.77
CA ASP A 105 7.12 7.86 9.56
C ASP A 105 7.10 8.88 8.42
N LEU A 106 8.22 9.01 7.72
CA LEU A 106 8.32 9.82 6.52
C LEU A 106 7.43 9.24 5.40
N PRO A 107 7.03 10.06 4.42
CA PRO A 107 6.29 9.57 3.27
C PRO A 107 7.11 8.56 2.45
N PRO A 108 6.44 7.73 1.61
CA PRO A 108 7.13 6.82 0.70
C PRO A 108 8.20 7.54 -0.12
N ARG A 109 9.33 6.88 -0.33
CA ARG A 109 10.41 7.41 -1.15
C ARG A 109 9.93 7.67 -2.57
N ARG A 110 10.20 8.87 -3.09
CA ARG A 110 9.73 9.33 -4.42
C ARG A 110 10.29 8.52 -5.57
N GLU A 111 11.42 7.88 -5.38
CA GLU A 111 12.11 7.04 -6.35
C GLU A 111 11.43 5.69 -6.56
N CYS A 112 10.78 5.16 -5.51
CA CYS A 112 10.36 3.76 -5.44
C CYS A 112 9.24 3.43 -6.45
N ALA A 113 8.13 4.17 -6.39
CA ALA A 113 6.98 3.89 -7.26
C ALA A 113 7.32 4.04 -8.76
N PRO A 114 7.99 5.12 -9.24
CA PRO A 114 8.39 5.23 -10.63
C PRO A 114 9.35 4.13 -11.10
N ALA A 115 10.19 3.60 -10.22
CA ALA A 115 11.15 2.56 -10.60
C ALA A 115 10.48 1.17 -10.72
N TRP A 116 9.47 0.88 -9.91
CA TRP A 116 9.03 -0.50 -9.73
C TRP A 116 7.54 -0.73 -9.94
N ARG A 117 6.69 0.26 -9.67
CA ARG A 117 5.24 0.03 -9.55
C ARG A 117 4.61 -0.54 -10.80
N ASP A 118 4.91 0.02 -11.96
CA ASP A 118 4.31 -0.44 -13.22
C ASP A 118 4.73 -1.87 -13.55
N ARG A 119 5.99 -2.23 -13.30
CA ARG A 119 6.50 -3.59 -13.49
C ARG A 119 5.80 -4.59 -12.57
N VAL A 120 5.62 -4.22 -11.29
CA VAL A 120 4.92 -5.06 -10.30
C VAL A 120 3.45 -5.20 -10.64
N MET A 121 2.77 -4.12 -11.05
CA MET A 121 1.37 -4.18 -11.47
C MET A 121 1.19 -5.06 -12.71
N ALA A 122 2.07 -4.93 -13.71
CA ALA A 122 2.05 -5.79 -14.89
C ALA A 122 2.28 -7.28 -14.56
N ALA A 123 2.96 -7.57 -13.44
CA ALA A 123 3.19 -8.93 -12.95
C ALA A 123 1.97 -9.53 -12.23
N MET A 124 0.95 -8.73 -11.93
CA MET A 124 -0.24 -9.12 -11.18
C MET A 124 -1.53 -8.95 -12.02
N PRO A 125 -1.67 -9.65 -13.16
CA PRO A 125 -2.76 -9.41 -14.11
C PRO A 125 -4.15 -9.85 -13.60
N ALA A 126 -4.20 -10.63 -12.52
CA ALA A 126 -5.44 -11.14 -11.94
C ALA A 126 -6.11 -10.17 -10.95
N ILE A 127 -5.49 -9.04 -10.63
CA ILE A 127 -6.05 -8.08 -9.68
C ILE A 127 -7.32 -7.43 -10.25
N ASP A 128 -8.43 -7.58 -9.54
CA ASP A 128 -9.72 -6.97 -9.87
C ASP A 128 -10.02 -5.76 -9.00
N LEU A 129 -9.54 -5.76 -7.74
CA LEU A 129 -9.78 -4.72 -6.76
C LEU A 129 -8.49 -4.26 -6.09
N VAL A 130 -8.31 -2.96 -5.99
CA VAL A 130 -7.24 -2.33 -5.22
C VAL A 130 -7.83 -1.60 -4.02
N LEU A 131 -7.39 -1.96 -2.81
CA LEU A 131 -7.58 -1.13 -1.62
C LEU A 131 -6.46 -0.08 -1.59
N ALA A 132 -6.79 1.16 -1.96
CA ALA A 132 -5.84 2.28 -1.97
C ALA A 132 -5.76 2.94 -0.59
N VAL A 133 -4.86 2.43 0.26
CA VAL A 133 -4.76 2.76 1.69
C VAL A 133 -3.87 3.98 1.90
N GLY A 134 -4.51 5.12 2.15
CA GLY A 134 -3.85 6.42 2.38
C GLY A 134 -3.51 7.19 1.10
N ARG A 135 -3.17 8.45 1.28
CA ARG A 135 -3.07 9.42 0.18
C ARG A 135 -2.12 9.03 -0.95
N PRO A 136 -0.89 8.52 -0.71
CA PRO A 136 0.02 8.14 -1.79
C PRO A 136 -0.55 7.07 -2.72
N ALA A 137 -1.24 6.05 -2.17
CA ALA A 137 -1.86 5.00 -2.96
C ALA A 137 -3.08 5.52 -3.74
N GLN A 138 -3.89 6.38 -3.11
CA GLN A 138 -5.03 7.03 -3.78
C GLN A 138 -4.57 7.84 -4.99
N LEU A 139 -3.54 8.68 -4.83
CA LEU A 139 -3.01 9.51 -5.93
C LEU A 139 -2.48 8.65 -7.09
N TRP A 140 -1.81 7.55 -6.79
CA TRP A 140 -1.27 6.69 -7.85
C TRP A 140 -2.37 5.93 -8.61
N HIS A 141 -3.28 5.28 -7.87
CA HIS A 141 -4.27 4.40 -8.47
C HIS A 141 -5.49 5.12 -9.06
N LEU A 142 -5.77 6.32 -8.59
CA LEU A 142 -6.90 7.12 -9.08
C LEU A 142 -6.49 8.22 -10.06
N GLY A 143 -5.23 8.66 -10.03
CA GLY A 143 -4.77 9.75 -10.88
C GLY A 143 -5.64 11.00 -10.71
N SER A 144 -6.23 11.47 -11.81
CA SER A 144 -7.13 12.65 -11.85
C SER A 144 -8.44 12.46 -11.09
N ASP A 145 -8.82 11.22 -10.76
CA ASP A 145 -10.06 10.93 -10.02
C ASP A 145 -9.89 11.08 -8.50
N ALA A 146 -8.67 11.18 -8.03
CA ALA A 146 -8.39 11.51 -6.64
C ALA A 146 -8.86 12.94 -6.35
N ARG A 147 -9.71 13.09 -5.33
CA ARG A 147 -10.18 14.42 -4.89
C ARG A 147 -9.04 15.21 -4.24
N PRO A 148 -9.20 16.52 -3.98
CA PRO A 148 -8.15 17.39 -3.43
C PRO A 148 -7.48 16.86 -2.16
N ASN A 149 -8.23 16.20 -1.30
CA ASN A 149 -7.69 15.60 -0.07
C ASN A 149 -8.15 14.15 0.14
N LEU A 150 -7.55 13.50 1.14
CA LEU A 150 -7.86 12.11 1.48
C LEU A 150 -9.33 11.91 1.86
N GLY A 151 -9.88 12.79 2.70
CA GLY A 151 -11.25 12.65 3.20
C GLY A 151 -12.29 12.73 2.09
N GLU A 152 -12.15 13.69 1.18
CA GLU A 152 -13.02 13.85 0.01
C GLU A 152 -12.89 12.65 -0.95
N THR A 153 -11.67 12.13 -1.13
CA THR A 153 -11.45 10.94 -1.96
C THR A 153 -12.15 9.72 -1.35
N VAL A 154 -12.03 9.52 -0.04
CA VAL A 154 -12.71 8.41 0.65
C VAL A 154 -14.23 8.61 0.60
N ALA A 155 -14.75 9.83 0.78
CA ALA A 155 -16.19 10.11 0.71
C ALA A 155 -16.79 9.81 -0.68
N ALA A 156 -16.00 9.96 -1.74
CA ALA A 156 -16.42 9.66 -3.11
C ALA A 156 -16.32 8.15 -3.48
N TRP A 157 -16.18 7.25 -2.53
CA TRP A 157 -15.90 5.84 -2.79
C TRP A 157 -16.94 5.14 -3.69
N ARG A 158 -18.22 5.47 -3.55
CA ARG A 158 -19.29 4.89 -4.38
C ARG A 158 -19.13 5.28 -5.86
N ASP A 159 -18.90 6.58 -6.12
CA ASP A 159 -18.68 7.09 -7.48
C ASP A 159 -17.42 6.48 -8.10
N ILE A 160 -16.37 6.32 -7.30
CA ILE A 160 -15.09 5.74 -7.73
C ILE A 160 -15.27 4.27 -8.08
N LEU A 161 -15.93 3.48 -7.23
CA LEU A 161 -16.19 2.06 -7.47
C LEU A 161 -17.17 1.80 -8.62
N ALA A 162 -18.12 2.71 -8.86
CA ALA A 162 -19.09 2.58 -9.95
C ALA A 162 -18.47 2.74 -11.35
N ARG A 163 -17.21 3.12 -11.44
CA ARG A 163 -16.53 3.32 -12.73
C ARG A 163 -16.22 1.97 -13.39
N PRO A 164 -16.42 1.87 -14.72
CA PRO A 164 -16.14 0.63 -15.46
C PRO A 164 -14.65 0.48 -15.78
N VAL A 165 -13.81 0.44 -14.75
CA VAL A 165 -12.35 0.28 -14.86
C VAL A 165 -11.88 -0.97 -14.11
N VAL A 166 -10.87 -1.63 -14.63
CA VAL A 166 -10.25 -2.81 -13.99
C VAL A 166 -8.75 -2.55 -13.87
N PRO A 167 -8.19 -2.73 -12.69
CA PRO A 167 -8.85 -3.04 -11.41
C PRO A 167 -9.71 -1.88 -10.88
N ALA A 168 -10.83 -2.20 -10.23
CA ALA A 168 -11.59 -1.23 -9.44
C ALA A 168 -10.74 -0.73 -8.26
N VAL A 169 -10.99 0.49 -7.78
CA VAL A 169 -10.21 1.07 -6.68
C VAL A 169 -11.14 1.51 -5.56
N LEU A 170 -10.93 0.96 -4.36
CA LEU A 170 -11.58 1.42 -3.13
C LEU A 170 -10.61 2.29 -2.32
N PRO A 171 -10.84 3.60 -2.21
CA PRO A 171 -10.00 4.47 -1.42
C PRO A 171 -10.30 4.31 0.08
N LEU A 172 -9.26 4.07 0.87
CA LEU A 172 -9.36 3.93 2.32
C LEU A 172 -8.46 4.95 3.04
N PRO A 173 -8.83 5.43 4.24
CA PRO A 173 -7.89 6.12 5.10
C PRO A 173 -6.83 5.13 5.58
N HIS A 174 -5.65 5.62 5.97
CA HIS A 174 -4.67 4.71 6.58
C HIS A 174 -5.17 4.24 7.95
N PRO A 175 -5.14 2.94 8.27
CA PRO A 175 -5.72 2.38 9.51
C PRO A 175 -4.90 2.66 10.77
N SER A 176 -3.93 3.58 10.73
CA SER A 176 -3.12 3.94 11.89
C SER A 176 -3.94 4.71 12.94
N TRP A 177 -3.46 4.66 14.19
CA TRP A 177 -4.04 5.40 15.30
C TRP A 177 -4.13 6.93 15.05
N ARG A 178 -3.24 7.49 14.21
CA ARG A 178 -3.24 8.90 13.84
C ARG A 178 -4.53 9.33 13.14
N ASN A 179 -5.21 8.42 12.48
CA ASN A 179 -6.49 8.67 11.82
C ASN A 179 -7.72 8.41 12.73
N THR A 180 -7.52 8.05 14.01
CA THR A 180 -8.63 7.84 14.94
C THR A 180 -9.51 9.10 15.09
N GLY A 181 -8.91 10.31 15.10
CA GLY A 181 -9.67 11.56 15.11
C GLY A 181 -10.49 11.78 13.83
N TRP A 182 -9.96 11.37 12.67
CA TRP A 182 -10.70 11.39 11.41
C TRP A 182 -11.88 10.41 11.44
N LEU A 183 -11.66 9.18 11.87
CA LEU A 183 -12.69 8.14 11.97
C LEU A 183 -13.85 8.57 12.89
N LYS A 184 -13.53 9.16 14.05
CA LYS A 184 -14.56 9.68 14.98
C LYS A 184 -15.42 10.79 14.35
N ARG A 185 -14.87 11.61 13.46
CA ARG A 185 -15.62 12.66 12.75
C ARG A 185 -16.37 12.15 11.53
N HIS A 186 -16.08 10.93 11.07
CA HIS A 186 -16.66 10.33 9.87
C HIS A 186 -17.18 8.92 10.17
N PRO A 187 -18.15 8.77 11.09
CA PRO A 187 -18.66 7.45 11.50
C PRO A 187 -19.31 6.67 10.35
N TRP A 188 -19.76 7.36 9.30
CA TRP A 188 -20.27 6.75 8.09
C TRP A 188 -19.24 5.80 7.41
N PHE A 189 -17.94 6.05 7.60
CA PHE A 189 -16.92 5.23 6.99
C PHE A 189 -17.01 3.77 7.47
N GLU A 190 -17.05 3.55 8.78
CA GLU A 190 -17.16 2.20 9.33
C GLU A 190 -18.55 1.60 9.15
N ALA A 191 -19.60 2.42 8.99
CA ALA A 191 -20.96 1.93 8.76
C ALA A 191 -21.24 1.56 7.29
N ASP A 192 -20.67 2.27 6.33
CA ASP A 192 -21.03 2.18 4.91
C ASP A 192 -19.95 1.55 4.03
N VAL A 193 -18.68 1.55 4.47
CA VAL A 193 -17.53 1.11 3.68
C VAL A 193 -16.91 -0.16 4.25
N VAL A 194 -16.97 -0.35 5.57
CA VAL A 194 -16.46 -1.49 6.31
C VAL A 194 -17.58 -2.47 6.63
#